data_1117f71823f0f622ba3805dfcfa9ce60
#
_entry.id   1117f71823f0f622ba3805dfcfa9ce60
#
_cell.length_a   1.000
_cell.length_b   1.000
_cell.length_c   1.000
_cell.angle_alpha   90.00
_cell.angle_beta   90.00
_cell.angle_gamma   90.00
#
_symmetry.space_group_name_H-M   'P 1'
#
loop_
_entity.id
_entity.type
_entity.pdbx_description
1 polymer ?
#
loop_
_entity_poly.entity_id
_entity_poly.type
_entity_poly.pdbx_seq_one_letter_code
_entity_poly.pdbx_strand_id
1 'polypeptide(L)'
;MNLGRIVGFVVTLVLLLAAAAFFFFRYTLTSGRLQKAQAAIGMEVAPPEKHIVPEGFRGWMKVDYGVEGAAPLGLEGEVVVLEYPGSGNLETSTPAPEADGMLHKQYFESRGGELVPLTRLSQVWGEYSMRSIEDDGSNRRSSGFFIGTMGEFREAERPLPALGPLKR
;
A
#
# COMPACT_ATOMS: atom_id res chain seq x y z
N MET A 1 51.42 -5.28 0.65
CA MET A 1 50.17 -4.64 0.18
C MET A 1 50.45 -3.16 0.00
N ASN A 2 50.36 -2.61 -1.24
CA ASN A 2 50.80 -1.24 -1.53
C ASN A 2 49.90 -0.21 -0.84
N LEU A 3 50.45 0.67 -0.03
CA LEU A 3 49.77 1.74 0.71
C LEU A 3 48.81 2.57 -0.19
N GLY A 4 49.21 2.84 -1.43
CA GLY A 4 48.37 3.55 -2.41
C GLY A 4 47.09 2.84 -2.79
N ARG A 5 47.06 1.49 -2.81
CA ARG A 5 45.82 0.70 -3.08
C ARG A 5 44.87 0.75 -1.90
N ILE A 6 45.39 0.74 -0.67
CA ILE A 6 44.56 0.85 0.54
C ILE A 6 43.92 2.23 0.60
N VAL A 7 44.67 3.28 0.38
CA VAL A 7 44.17 4.67 0.36
C VAL A 7 43.11 4.85 -0.73
N GLY A 8 43.36 4.32 -1.94
CA GLY A 8 42.35 4.38 -3.03
C GLY A 8 41.05 3.67 -2.67
N PHE A 9 41.13 2.48 -2.08
CA PHE A 9 39.93 1.73 -1.66
C PHE A 9 39.15 2.47 -0.57
N VAL A 10 39.80 3.03 0.43
CA VAL A 10 39.18 3.79 1.52
C VAL A 10 38.48 5.04 0.96
N VAL A 11 39.11 5.78 0.08
CA VAL A 11 38.54 6.98 -0.54
C VAL A 11 37.27 6.61 -1.36
N THR A 12 37.33 5.54 -2.17
CA THR A 12 36.19 5.09 -2.96
C THR A 12 35.04 4.66 -2.07
N LEU A 13 35.31 3.94 -0.98
CA LEU A 13 34.28 3.51 -0.03
C LEU A 13 33.58 4.71 0.64
N VAL A 14 34.38 5.71 1.07
CA VAL A 14 33.82 6.94 1.69
C VAL A 14 32.95 7.71 0.70
N LEU A 15 33.36 7.80 -0.56
CA LEU A 15 32.55 8.48 -1.61
C LEU A 15 31.23 7.75 -1.88
N LEU A 16 31.25 6.41 -1.91
CA LEU A 16 30.03 5.60 -2.08
C LEU A 16 29.08 5.75 -0.90
N LEU A 17 29.58 5.75 0.33
CA LEU A 17 28.78 5.97 1.53
C LEU A 17 28.19 7.39 1.57
N ALA A 18 28.96 8.40 1.19
CA ALA A 18 28.49 9.77 1.09
C ALA A 18 27.40 9.94 0.02
N ALA A 19 27.55 9.30 -1.14
CA ALA A 19 26.54 9.29 -2.20
C ALA A 19 25.25 8.58 -1.74
N ALA A 20 25.36 7.41 -1.10
CA ALA A 20 24.21 6.69 -0.56
C ALA A 20 23.48 7.52 0.50
N ALA A 21 24.19 8.14 1.43
CA ALA A 21 23.60 9.03 2.44
C ALA A 21 22.92 10.25 1.81
N PHE A 22 23.53 10.85 0.77
CA PHE A 22 22.93 11.98 0.04
C PHE A 22 21.64 11.58 -0.68
N PHE A 23 21.60 10.43 -1.36
CA PHE A 23 20.38 9.94 -2.02
C PHE A 23 19.29 9.60 -1.01
N PHE A 24 19.64 8.95 0.10
CA PHE A 24 18.70 8.66 1.19
C PHE A 24 18.13 9.95 1.79
N PHE A 25 18.95 10.94 2.08
CA PHE A 25 18.53 12.23 2.61
C PHE A 25 17.67 13.01 1.61
N ARG A 26 18.02 13.02 0.33
CA ARG A 26 17.20 13.61 -0.75
C ARG A 26 15.84 12.94 -0.85
N TYR A 27 15.78 11.61 -0.76
CA TYR A 27 14.53 10.85 -0.82
C TYR A 27 13.61 11.20 0.35
N THR A 28 14.11 11.20 1.58
CA THR A 28 13.31 11.53 2.77
C THR A 28 12.84 12.99 2.79
N LEU A 29 13.69 13.94 2.37
CA LEU A 29 13.29 15.34 2.29
C LEU A 29 12.25 15.62 1.19
N THR A 30 12.32 14.90 0.07
CA THR A 30 11.38 15.12 -1.05
C THR A 30 9.99 14.60 -0.71
N SER A 31 9.88 13.43 -0.08
CA SER A 31 8.59 12.87 0.36
C SER A 31 7.92 13.75 1.43
N GLY A 32 8.66 14.18 2.44
CA GLY A 32 8.11 15.07 3.47
C GLY A 32 7.74 16.49 2.98
N ARG A 33 8.43 17.00 1.96
CA ARG A 33 8.08 18.30 1.35
C ARG A 33 6.84 18.24 0.48
N LEU A 34 6.63 17.15 -0.26
CA LEU A 34 5.42 16.92 -1.03
C LEU A 34 4.19 16.83 -0.12
N GLN A 35 4.27 16.07 0.98
CA GLN A 35 3.20 15.99 1.97
C GLN A 35 2.86 17.36 2.58
N LYS A 36 3.88 18.12 2.99
CA LYS A 36 3.68 19.49 3.52
C LYS A 36 3.11 20.46 2.48
N ALA A 37 3.52 20.34 1.21
CA ALA A 37 2.99 21.18 0.14
C ALA A 37 1.52 20.85 -0.16
N GLN A 38 1.14 19.56 -0.14
CA GLN A 38 -0.25 19.14 -0.33
C GLN A 38 -1.14 19.60 0.84
N ALA A 39 -0.68 19.47 2.08
CA ALA A 39 -1.39 19.98 3.24
C ALA A 39 -1.53 21.52 3.22
N ALA A 40 -0.53 22.24 2.72
CA ALA A 40 -0.55 23.71 2.64
C ALA A 40 -1.56 24.27 1.62
N ILE A 41 -1.95 23.48 0.61
CA ILE A 41 -2.98 23.87 -0.37
C ILE A 41 -4.37 23.31 0.01
N GLY A 42 -4.54 22.81 1.24
CA GLY A 42 -5.82 22.29 1.75
C GLY A 42 -6.26 20.98 1.12
N MET A 43 -5.36 20.25 0.44
CA MET A 43 -5.64 18.89 0.02
C MET A 43 -5.55 17.96 1.23
N GLU A 44 -6.63 17.30 1.52
CA GLU A 44 -6.69 16.24 2.53
C GLU A 44 -5.81 15.08 2.06
N VAL A 45 -4.69 14.88 2.75
CA VAL A 45 -3.75 13.82 2.41
C VAL A 45 -4.13 12.60 3.24
N ALA A 46 -4.56 11.52 2.58
CA ALA A 46 -4.79 10.26 3.27
C ALA A 46 -3.49 9.77 3.95
N PRO A 47 -3.59 9.18 5.15
CA PRO A 47 -2.44 8.59 5.82
C PRO A 47 -1.79 7.52 4.94
N PRO A 48 -0.46 7.33 5.03
CA PRO A 48 0.21 6.26 4.32
C PRO A 48 -0.33 4.89 4.76
N GLU A 49 -0.47 3.97 3.80
CA GLU A 49 -1.00 2.64 4.02
C GLU A 49 0.08 1.58 3.81
N LYS A 50 0.15 0.62 4.72
CA LYS A 50 1.00 -0.57 4.66
C LYS A 50 0.12 -1.80 4.50
N HIS A 51 0.12 -2.38 3.31
CA HIS A 51 -0.64 -3.58 2.99
C HIS A 51 0.23 -4.82 3.18
N ILE A 52 -0.16 -5.71 4.07
CA ILE A 52 0.54 -6.96 4.36
C ILE A 52 -0.31 -8.12 3.85
N VAL A 53 0.18 -8.80 2.82
CA VAL A 53 -0.50 -9.95 2.22
C VAL A 53 0.09 -11.26 2.74
N PRO A 54 -0.71 -12.34 2.83
CA PRO A 54 -0.23 -13.65 3.24
C PRO A 54 0.80 -14.21 2.26
N GLU A 55 1.70 -15.05 2.77
CA GLU A 55 2.70 -15.75 1.97
C GLU A 55 2.07 -16.55 0.83
N GLY A 56 2.63 -16.41 -0.37
CA GLY A 56 2.21 -17.15 -1.55
C GLY A 56 0.83 -16.79 -2.10
N PHE A 57 0.16 -15.78 -1.55
CA PHE A 57 -1.16 -15.41 -2.04
C PHE A 57 -1.12 -14.96 -3.50
N ARG A 58 -2.13 -15.38 -4.27
CA ARG A 58 -2.39 -14.93 -5.65
C ARG A 58 -3.87 -14.67 -5.81
N GLY A 59 -4.20 -13.55 -6.41
CA GLY A 59 -5.59 -13.17 -6.65
C GLY A 59 -5.92 -11.76 -6.15
N TRP A 60 -7.22 -11.49 -6.07
CA TRP A 60 -7.74 -10.20 -5.61
C TRP A 60 -7.69 -10.11 -4.08
N MET A 61 -7.14 -8.99 -3.62
CA MET A 61 -7.24 -8.51 -2.25
C MET A 61 -8.34 -7.45 -2.20
N LYS A 62 -9.14 -7.48 -1.13
CA LYS A 62 -10.23 -6.53 -0.92
C LYS A 62 -10.26 -6.09 0.54
N VAL A 63 -10.52 -4.81 0.78
CA VAL A 63 -10.87 -4.28 2.10
C VAL A 63 -12.23 -3.61 2.03
N ASP A 64 -13.10 -3.96 2.99
CA ASP A 64 -14.39 -3.33 3.22
C ASP A 64 -14.31 -2.46 4.47
N TYR A 65 -14.56 -1.16 4.32
CA TYR A 65 -14.45 -0.17 5.38
C TYR A 65 -15.79 0.11 6.04
N GLY A 66 -15.74 0.52 7.32
CA GLY A 66 -16.94 0.91 8.07
C GLY A 66 -17.87 -0.26 8.39
N VAL A 67 -17.36 -1.49 8.43
CA VAL A 67 -18.15 -2.69 8.76
C VAL A 67 -18.39 -2.73 10.27
N GLU A 68 -19.67 -2.70 10.66
CA GLU A 68 -20.07 -2.76 12.05
C GLU A 68 -19.62 -4.08 12.71
N GLY A 69 -19.01 -4.00 13.88
CA GLY A 69 -18.50 -5.17 14.62
C GLY A 69 -17.16 -5.72 14.16
N ALA A 70 -16.62 -5.25 13.03
CA ALA A 70 -15.28 -5.62 12.61
C ALA A 70 -14.20 -4.91 13.46
N ALA A 71 -12.99 -5.49 13.50
CA ALA A 71 -11.87 -4.88 14.19
C ALA A 71 -11.40 -3.59 13.48
N PRO A 72 -10.94 -2.56 14.20
CA PRO A 72 -10.32 -1.40 13.57
C PRO A 72 -8.96 -1.77 12.99
N LEU A 73 -8.49 -0.99 11.99
CA LEU A 73 -7.14 -1.14 11.44
C LEU A 73 -6.07 -0.78 12.46
N GLY A 74 -4.94 -1.48 12.39
CA GLY A 74 -3.76 -1.19 13.18
C GLY A 74 -3.06 0.10 12.72
N LEU A 75 -2.28 0.71 13.63
CA LEU A 75 -1.44 1.86 13.34
C LEU A 75 0.01 1.57 13.75
N GLU A 76 0.95 1.84 12.85
CA GLU A 76 2.39 1.89 13.15
C GLU A 76 2.85 3.35 13.00
N GLY A 77 2.80 4.11 14.11
CA GLY A 77 2.97 5.56 14.07
C GLY A 77 1.84 6.24 13.31
N GLU A 78 2.15 6.89 12.19
CA GLU A 78 1.16 7.54 11.30
C GLU A 78 0.73 6.63 10.14
N VAL A 79 1.25 5.41 10.03
CA VAL A 79 0.97 4.48 8.95
C VAL A 79 -0.19 3.57 9.32
N VAL A 80 -1.22 3.53 8.51
CA VAL A 80 -2.33 2.57 8.64
C VAL A 80 -1.89 1.20 8.15
N VAL A 81 -2.04 0.16 8.98
CA VAL A 81 -1.64 -1.20 8.65
C VAL A 81 -2.87 -2.03 8.27
N LEU A 82 -2.85 -2.58 7.05
CA LEU A 82 -3.87 -3.48 6.53
C LEU A 82 -3.24 -4.88 6.42
N GLU A 83 -3.52 -5.74 7.38
CA GLU A 83 -3.07 -7.14 7.37
C GLU A 83 -4.20 -8.03 6.85
N TYR A 84 -3.99 -8.63 5.68
CA TYR A 84 -5.01 -9.41 5.01
C TYR A 84 -5.02 -10.87 5.50
N PRO A 85 -6.21 -11.45 5.76
CA PRO A 85 -6.33 -12.88 6.02
C PRO A 85 -6.04 -13.70 4.77
N GLY A 86 -5.87 -15.01 4.93
CA GLY A 86 -5.62 -15.93 3.81
C GLY A 86 -6.73 -15.98 2.75
N SER A 87 -7.93 -15.51 3.09
CA SER A 87 -9.05 -15.34 2.13
C SER A 87 -8.86 -14.18 1.17
N GLY A 88 -7.97 -13.23 1.48
CA GLY A 88 -7.79 -11.98 0.73
C GLY A 88 -8.85 -10.90 1.02
N ASN A 89 -9.86 -11.17 1.83
CA ASN A 89 -10.90 -10.22 2.20
C ASN A 89 -10.70 -9.73 3.63
N LEU A 90 -10.45 -8.44 3.79
CA LEU A 90 -10.31 -7.75 5.06
C LEU A 90 -11.55 -6.90 5.32
N GLU A 91 -12.19 -7.08 6.47
CA GLU A 91 -13.26 -6.21 6.95
C GLU A 91 -12.76 -5.38 8.13
N THR A 92 -13.14 -4.10 8.16
CA THR A 92 -12.73 -3.20 9.25
C THR A 92 -13.83 -2.19 9.60
N SER A 93 -13.93 -1.88 10.89
CA SER A 93 -14.79 -0.78 11.37
C SER A 93 -14.19 0.61 11.09
N THR A 94 -12.90 0.68 10.74
CA THR A 94 -12.26 1.96 10.37
C THR A 94 -12.95 2.55 9.14
N PRO A 95 -13.34 3.85 9.17
CA PRO A 95 -13.88 4.52 8.00
C PRO A 95 -12.88 4.55 6.85
N ALA A 96 -13.39 4.47 5.62
CA ALA A 96 -12.53 4.63 4.45
C ALA A 96 -11.92 6.04 4.40
N PRO A 97 -10.66 6.19 3.98
CA PRO A 97 -10.05 7.50 3.79
C PRO A 97 -10.86 8.32 2.75
N GLU A 98 -11.07 9.61 3.00
CA GLU A 98 -11.80 10.49 2.08
C GLU A 98 -11.01 10.75 0.81
N ALA A 99 -9.69 10.91 0.93
CA ALA A 99 -8.79 11.09 -0.19
C ALA A 99 -8.24 9.75 -0.69
N ASP A 100 -8.07 9.61 -2.00
CA ASP A 100 -7.41 8.43 -2.58
C ASP A 100 -5.89 8.52 -2.38
N GLY A 101 -5.41 7.88 -1.32
CA GLY A 101 -4.00 7.86 -0.91
C GLY A 101 -3.09 6.98 -1.77
N MET A 102 -3.42 6.74 -3.05
CA MET A 102 -2.66 5.81 -3.93
C MET A 102 -1.15 6.03 -3.95
N LEU A 103 -0.69 7.27 -3.77
CA LEU A 103 0.75 7.60 -3.79
C LEU A 103 1.50 7.14 -2.52
N HIS A 104 0.80 6.75 -1.46
CA HIS A 104 1.37 6.40 -0.16
C HIS A 104 1.15 4.94 0.23
N LYS A 105 0.75 4.08 -0.72
CA LYS A 105 0.56 2.65 -0.48
C LYS A 105 1.85 1.87 -0.64
N GLN A 106 2.17 1.06 0.36
CA GLN A 106 3.28 0.10 0.35
C GLN A 106 2.73 -1.31 0.49
N TYR A 107 3.28 -2.25 -0.25
CA TYR A 107 2.82 -3.62 -0.30
C TYR A 107 3.94 -4.57 0.13
N PHE A 108 3.61 -5.49 1.04
CA PHE A 108 4.54 -6.49 1.57
C PHE A 108 3.88 -7.86 1.57
N GLU A 109 4.68 -8.90 1.39
CA GLU A 109 4.29 -10.28 1.63
C GLU A 109 4.90 -10.73 2.97
N SER A 110 4.08 -11.35 3.83
CA SER A 110 4.55 -11.90 5.11
C SER A 110 5.11 -13.31 4.86
N ARG A 111 6.43 -13.48 4.92
CA ARG A 111 7.11 -14.78 4.75
C ARG A 111 7.78 -15.20 6.04
N GLY A 112 7.28 -16.25 6.68
CA GLY A 112 7.88 -16.75 7.92
C GLY A 112 8.01 -15.70 9.04
N GLY A 113 7.17 -14.66 9.04
CA GLY A 113 7.23 -13.53 9.97
C GLY A 113 8.08 -12.33 9.50
N GLU A 114 8.72 -12.45 8.33
CA GLU A 114 9.47 -11.36 7.70
C GLU A 114 8.62 -10.65 6.64
N LEU A 115 8.73 -9.33 6.53
CA LEU A 115 8.02 -8.55 5.52
C LEU A 115 8.90 -8.34 4.29
N VAL A 116 8.51 -8.96 3.18
CA VAL A 116 9.18 -8.85 1.89
C VAL A 116 8.43 -7.85 1.01
N PRO A 117 9.06 -6.74 0.56
CA PRO A 117 8.38 -5.75 -0.24
C PRO A 117 7.94 -6.32 -1.59
N LEU A 118 6.71 -6.01 -2.00
CA LEU A 118 6.16 -6.31 -3.31
C LEU A 118 6.31 -5.10 -4.24
N THR A 119 6.70 -5.37 -5.49
CA THR A 119 6.91 -4.31 -6.48
C THR A 119 5.62 -4.02 -7.24
N ARG A 120 5.18 -2.76 -7.20
CA ARG A 120 4.12 -2.27 -8.11
C ARG A 120 4.58 -2.46 -9.57
N LEU A 121 3.64 -2.66 -10.48
CA LEU A 121 3.86 -2.89 -11.91
C LEU A 121 4.51 -4.24 -12.28
N SER A 122 4.82 -5.08 -11.30
CA SER A 122 5.27 -6.46 -11.58
C SER A 122 4.53 -7.52 -10.76
N GLN A 123 4.02 -7.15 -9.58
CA GLN A 123 3.36 -8.06 -8.64
C GLN A 123 2.03 -7.52 -8.11
N VAL A 124 1.80 -6.19 -8.18
CA VAL A 124 0.57 -5.53 -7.72
C VAL A 124 -0.09 -4.81 -8.89
N TRP A 125 -1.36 -5.13 -9.16
CA TRP A 125 -2.10 -4.67 -10.34
C TRP A 125 -3.50 -4.19 -9.98
N GLY A 126 -4.12 -3.42 -10.87
CA GLY A 126 -5.54 -3.16 -10.91
C GLY A 126 -6.13 -2.56 -9.64
N GLU A 127 -5.39 -1.70 -8.94
CA GLU A 127 -5.90 -1.00 -7.77
C GLU A 127 -7.23 -0.30 -8.10
N TYR A 128 -8.20 -0.44 -7.19
CA TYR A 128 -9.50 0.18 -7.34
C TYR A 128 -10.04 0.67 -5.99
N SER A 129 -10.94 1.64 -6.04
CA SER A 129 -11.78 2.04 -4.92
C SER A 129 -13.22 2.17 -5.44
N MET A 130 -14.16 1.63 -4.69
CA MET A 130 -15.59 1.65 -5.04
C MET A 130 -16.42 2.10 -3.86
N ARG A 131 -17.53 2.78 -4.17
CA ARG A 131 -18.58 3.12 -3.21
C ARG A 131 -19.84 2.39 -3.62
N SER A 132 -20.43 1.63 -2.71
CA SER A 132 -21.74 1.03 -2.85
C SER A 132 -22.72 1.69 -1.88
N ILE A 133 -23.97 1.78 -2.28
CA ILE A 133 -25.06 2.19 -1.41
C ILE A 133 -25.80 0.90 -1.06
N GLU A 134 -25.79 0.54 0.21
CA GLU A 134 -26.52 -0.63 0.72
C GLU A 134 -28.04 -0.36 0.74
N ASP A 135 -28.84 -1.42 0.86
CA ASP A 135 -30.30 -1.32 0.85
C ASP A 135 -30.88 -0.48 2.01
N ASP A 136 -30.15 -0.35 3.11
CA ASP A 136 -30.46 0.50 4.26
C ASP A 136 -30.11 1.97 4.06
N GLY A 137 -29.54 2.34 2.90
CA GLY A 137 -29.05 3.68 2.57
C GLY A 137 -27.67 4.01 3.09
N SER A 138 -26.99 3.07 3.76
CA SER A 138 -25.60 3.26 4.20
C SER A 138 -24.64 3.26 3.00
N ASN A 139 -23.59 4.08 3.09
CA ASN A 139 -22.52 4.10 2.11
C ASN A 139 -21.42 3.17 2.57
N ARG A 140 -21.21 2.08 1.85
CA ARG A 140 -20.05 1.22 2.05
C ARG A 140 -18.95 1.56 1.03
N ARG A 141 -17.73 1.68 1.50
CA ARG A 141 -16.58 1.86 0.62
C ARG A 141 -15.70 0.62 0.67
N SER A 142 -15.29 0.16 -0.51
CA SER A 142 -14.36 -0.95 -0.66
C SER A 142 -13.19 -0.53 -1.54
N SER A 143 -12.02 -1.02 -1.23
CA SER A 143 -10.87 -0.89 -2.13
C SER A 143 -10.16 -2.22 -2.29
N GLY A 144 -9.37 -2.37 -3.34
CA GLY A 144 -8.63 -3.61 -3.55
C GLY A 144 -7.59 -3.50 -4.64
N PHE A 145 -6.87 -4.60 -4.80
CA PHE A 145 -5.79 -4.76 -5.77
C PHE A 145 -5.57 -6.24 -6.04
N PHE A 146 -4.88 -6.56 -7.13
CA PHE A 146 -4.54 -7.94 -7.49
C PHE A 146 -3.07 -8.23 -7.20
N ILE A 147 -2.80 -9.40 -6.62
CA ILE A 147 -1.45 -9.95 -6.41
C ILE A 147 -1.21 -11.08 -7.39
N GLY A 148 -0.14 -10.99 -8.18
CA GLY A 148 0.24 -12.01 -9.15
C GLY A 148 1.00 -11.44 -10.34
N THR A 149 1.09 -12.22 -11.40
CA THR A 149 1.66 -11.81 -12.68
C THR A 149 0.66 -11.01 -13.52
N MET A 150 1.12 -10.28 -14.52
CA MET A 150 0.26 -9.58 -15.47
C MET A 150 -0.67 -10.56 -16.24
N GLY A 151 -0.21 -11.78 -16.51
CA GLY A 151 -1.02 -12.81 -17.18
C GLY A 151 -2.21 -13.19 -16.31
N GLU A 152 -1.95 -13.58 -15.05
CA GLU A 152 -2.99 -13.93 -14.06
C GLU A 152 -3.96 -12.77 -13.85
N PHE A 153 -3.47 -11.53 -13.77
CA PHE A 153 -4.32 -10.34 -13.63
C PHE A 153 -5.29 -10.15 -14.80
N ARG A 154 -4.85 -10.40 -16.03
CA ARG A 154 -5.70 -10.27 -17.23
C ARG A 154 -6.78 -11.34 -17.33
N GLU A 155 -6.53 -12.52 -16.76
CA GLU A 155 -7.45 -13.66 -16.73
C GLU A 155 -8.41 -13.58 -15.53
N ALA A 156 -8.03 -12.86 -14.46
CA ALA A 156 -8.82 -12.73 -13.26
C ALA A 156 -9.97 -11.75 -13.44
N GLU A 157 -11.20 -12.23 -13.23
CA GLU A 157 -12.36 -11.34 -13.14
C GLU A 157 -12.23 -10.42 -11.91
N ARG A 158 -12.48 -9.12 -12.11
CA ARG A 158 -12.52 -8.17 -10.99
C ARG A 158 -13.72 -8.50 -10.11
N PRO A 159 -13.55 -8.61 -8.77
CA PRO A 159 -14.68 -8.74 -7.86
C PRO A 159 -15.50 -7.44 -7.90
N LEU A 160 -16.56 -7.45 -8.70
CA LEU A 160 -17.56 -6.36 -8.68
C LEU A 160 -18.42 -6.53 -7.44
N PRO A 161 -18.85 -5.43 -6.78
CA PRO A 161 -19.88 -5.53 -5.76
C PRO A 161 -21.12 -6.15 -6.40
N ALA A 162 -21.82 -7.00 -5.66
CA ALA A 162 -23.13 -7.47 -6.09
C ALA A 162 -24.00 -6.24 -6.31
N LEU A 163 -24.31 -5.94 -7.57
CA LEU A 163 -25.31 -4.93 -7.87
C LEU A 163 -26.60 -5.46 -7.30
N GLY A 164 -27.11 -4.82 -6.24
CA GLY A 164 -28.44 -5.11 -5.73
C GLY A 164 -29.46 -5.04 -6.87
N PRO A 165 -30.59 -5.75 -6.78
CA PRO A 165 -31.59 -5.76 -7.83
C PRO A 165 -32.02 -4.31 -8.12
N LEU A 166 -31.91 -3.90 -9.39
CA LEU A 166 -32.40 -2.62 -9.85
C LEU A 166 -33.89 -2.54 -9.48
N LYS A 167 -34.22 -1.74 -8.46
CA LYS A 167 -35.65 -1.40 -8.19
C LYS A 167 -36.17 -0.66 -9.41
N ARG A 168 -37.11 -1.29 -10.13
CA ARG A 168 -37.91 -0.68 -11.18
C ARG A 168 -38.98 0.19 -10.57
#